data_add5e789ff484df5e32a9455d25ef2f1
#
_entry.id   add5e789ff484df5e32a9455d25ef2f1
#
_cell.length_a   1.000
_cell.length_b   1.000
_cell.length_c   1.000
_cell.angle_alpha   90.00
_cell.angle_beta   90.00
_cell.angle_gamma   90.00
#
_symmetry.space_group_name_H-M   'P 1'
#
loop_
_entity.id
_entity.type
_entity.pdbx_description
1 polymer ?
#
loop_
_entity_poly.entity_id
_entity_poly.type
_entity_poly.pdbx_seq_one_letter_code
_entity_poly.pdbx_strand_id
1 'polypeptide(L)'
;MNSWRVTVCALAAAIVMVGGGSAASQAQTPEVPQIQKVLSAIKAQDKGQLAVSEEDGRFLRVLIATSKAKRALEIGGASGYSAIWIGMGLRETGGTLVTMEYDPVRAKELAENVKRAGLSDIVTVVPGDAFAHLPTLSGSFDFVFLDAWKKDYKRFFEMVYPRLDPRGLFLAHNVVNKRNEMGDFLDVVLKHPALWTTIVSPSGEGMSVSMRVK
;
A
#
# COMPACT_ATOMS: atom_id res chain seq x y z
N MET A 1 52.74 54.46 -32.76
CA MET A 1 53.06 53.04 -32.50
C MET A 1 53.05 52.85 -31.00
N ASN A 2 51.94 52.57 -30.36
CA ASN A 2 51.81 52.48 -28.91
C ASN A 2 51.50 51.02 -28.54
N SER A 3 52.41 50.38 -27.88
CA SER A 3 52.26 49.02 -27.30
C SER A 3 51.58 49.11 -25.93
N TRP A 4 50.41 48.50 -25.80
CA TRP A 4 49.73 48.34 -24.53
C TRP A 4 50.16 47.01 -23.91
N ARG A 5 50.80 47.07 -22.74
CA ARG A 5 51.11 45.90 -21.91
C ARG A 5 49.89 45.67 -21.00
N VAL A 6 49.29 44.49 -21.10
CA VAL A 6 48.25 44.03 -20.17
C VAL A 6 48.94 43.28 -19.06
N THR A 7 48.82 43.81 -17.84
CA THR A 7 49.31 43.17 -16.61
C THR A 7 48.16 42.28 -16.10
N VAL A 8 48.37 40.97 -16.07
CA VAL A 8 47.44 40.03 -15.47
C VAL A 8 47.75 39.85 -13.99
N CYS A 9 46.87 40.38 -13.14
CA CYS A 9 46.93 40.08 -11.69
C CYS A 9 46.25 38.72 -11.42
N ALA A 10 47.01 37.73 -10.99
CA ALA A 10 46.50 36.50 -10.47
C ALA A 10 46.01 36.66 -9.02
N LEU A 11 44.72 36.62 -8.80
CA LEU A 11 44.14 36.46 -7.47
C LEU A 11 44.12 34.96 -7.10
N ALA A 12 44.89 34.57 -6.11
CA ALA A 12 44.80 33.26 -5.48
C ALA A 12 43.64 33.28 -4.47
N ALA A 13 42.55 32.58 -4.81
CA ALA A 13 41.46 32.31 -3.87
C ALA A 13 41.80 31.12 -3.00
N ALA A 14 42.02 31.34 -1.71
CA ALA A 14 42.14 30.27 -0.73
C ALA A 14 40.76 29.68 -0.43
N ILE A 15 40.52 28.43 -0.84
CA ILE A 15 39.31 27.67 -0.50
C ILE A 15 39.54 27.07 0.88
N VAL A 16 38.83 27.61 1.89
CA VAL A 16 38.72 27.00 3.21
C VAL A 16 37.67 25.89 3.13
N MET A 17 38.14 24.65 3.13
CA MET A 17 37.27 23.47 3.26
C MET A 17 36.84 23.33 4.72
N VAL A 18 35.64 23.78 5.07
CA VAL A 18 34.99 23.45 6.34
C VAL A 18 34.36 22.08 6.20
N GLY A 19 35.06 21.06 6.64
CA GLY A 19 34.53 19.68 6.74
C GLY A 19 33.60 19.57 7.94
N GLY A 20 32.30 19.78 7.73
CA GLY A 20 31.24 19.48 8.67
C GLY A 20 30.43 18.24 8.16
N GLY A 21 31.02 17.05 8.27
CA GLY A 21 30.31 15.81 7.98
C GLY A 21 29.29 15.50 9.06
N SER A 22 28.04 15.96 8.90
CA SER A 22 26.92 15.37 9.60
C SER A 22 26.61 14.02 8.97
N ALA A 23 27.06 12.95 9.61
CA ALA A 23 26.64 11.59 9.27
C ALA A 23 25.17 11.43 9.64
N ALA A 24 24.28 11.83 8.74
CA ALA A 24 22.90 11.38 8.78
C ALA A 24 22.95 9.86 8.61
N SER A 25 22.61 9.12 9.67
CA SER A 25 22.39 7.69 9.61
C SER A 25 21.33 7.43 8.54
N GLN A 26 21.76 7.00 7.35
CA GLN A 26 20.88 6.49 6.35
C GLN A 26 20.31 5.18 6.92
N ALA A 27 19.06 5.24 7.40
CA ALA A 27 18.30 4.05 7.66
C ALA A 27 18.30 3.25 6.36
N GLN A 28 19.05 2.15 6.33
CA GLN A 28 19.16 1.29 5.15
C GLN A 28 17.77 0.78 4.82
N THR A 29 17.22 1.23 3.72
CA THR A 29 16.00 0.66 3.13
C THR A 29 16.24 -0.84 2.97
N PRO A 30 15.42 -1.73 3.57
CA PRO A 30 15.61 -3.17 3.40
C PRO A 30 15.70 -3.46 1.91
N GLU A 31 16.77 -4.13 1.51
CA GLU A 31 17.05 -4.37 0.09
C GLU A 31 15.89 -5.13 -0.54
N VAL A 32 15.51 -4.74 -1.74
CA VAL A 32 14.52 -5.43 -2.59
C VAL A 32 14.67 -6.96 -2.55
N PRO A 33 15.90 -7.54 -2.55
CA PRO A 33 16.12 -8.97 -2.40
C PRO A 33 15.57 -9.60 -1.11
N GLN A 34 15.60 -8.88 0.02
CA GLN A 34 15.07 -9.39 1.29
C GLN A 34 13.54 -9.50 1.24
N ILE A 35 12.85 -8.49 0.72
CA ILE A 35 11.40 -8.49 0.56
C ILE A 35 10.97 -9.62 -0.39
N GLN A 36 11.68 -9.80 -1.51
CA GLN A 36 11.40 -10.89 -2.46
C GLN A 36 11.53 -12.28 -1.81
N LYS A 37 12.51 -12.50 -0.94
CA LYS A 37 12.65 -13.76 -0.19
C LYS A 37 11.43 -14.00 0.72
N VAL A 38 10.93 -12.94 1.40
CA VAL A 38 9.75 -13.06 2.26
C VAL A 38 8.50 -13.38 1.43
N LEU A 39 8.27 -12.64 0.33
CA LEU A 39 7.15 -12.89 -0.58
C LEU A 39 7.16 -14.31 -1.14
N SER A 40 8.32 -14.79 -1.62
CA SER A 40 8.48 -16.16 -2.10
C SER A 40 8.22 -17.21 -1.02
N ALA A 41 8.66 -16.96 0.21
CA ALA A 41 8.42 -17.86 1.34
C ALA A 41 6.93 -17.94 1.69
N ILE A 42 6.20 -16.80 1.69
CA ILE A 42 4.76 -16.77 1.91
C ILE A 42 4.05 -17.62 0.84
N LYS A 43 4.35 -17.40 -0.44
CA LYS A 43 3.72 -18.15 -1.55
C LYS A 43 4.02 -19.64 -1.47
N ALA A 44 5.23 -20.05 -1.09
CA ALA A 44 5.59 -21.46 -0.93
C ALA A 44 4.82 -22.16 0.22
N GLN A 45 4.40 -21.41 1.23
CA GLN A 45 3.66 -21.91 2.40
C GLN A 45 2.16 -21.74 2.29
N ASP A 46 1.65 -21.03 1.28
CA ASP A 46 0.24 -20.69 1.10
C ASP A 46 -0.58 -21.90 0.63
N LYS A 47 -0.89 -22.80 1.56
CA LYS A 47 -1.69 -24.01 1.30
C LYS A 47 -3.17 -23.72 1.01
N GLY A 48 -3.67 -22.58 1.45
CA GLY A 48 -5.08 -22.18 1.30
C GLY A 48 -5.34 -21.29 0.09
N GLN A 49 -4.30 -20.94 -0.69
CA GLN A 49 -4.36 -19.98 -1.81
C GLN A 49 -5.03 -18.65 -1.41
N LEU A 50 -4.69 -18.17 -0.21
CA LEU A 50 -5.23 -16.92 0.34
C LEU A 50 -4.39 -15.70 -0.01
N ALA A 51 -3.13 -15.90 -0.39
CA ALA A 51 -2.28 -14.83 -0.86
C ALA A 51 -2.67 -14.46 -2.30
N VAL A 52 -2.94 -13.18 -2.53
CA VAL A 52 -3.19 -12.65 -3.89
C VAL A 52 -2.08 -13.07 -4.86
N SER A 53 -2.33 -13.01 -6.16
CA SER A 53 -1.29 -13.27 -7.16
C SER A 53 -0.16 -12.24 -7.08
N GLU A 54 0.99 -12.54 -7.70
CA GLU A 54 2.08 -11.56 -7.80
C GLU A 54 1.67 -10.37 -8.66
N GLU A 55 0.89 -10.59 -9.71
CA GLU A 55 0.36 -9.56 -10.60
C GLU A 55 -0.56 -8.60 -9.85
N ASP A 56 -1.45 -9.14 -9.00
CA ASP A 56 -2.32 -8.32 -8.14
C ASP A 56 -1.51 -7.51 -7.13
N GLY A 57 -0.49 -8.12 -6.51
CA GLY A 57 0.41 -7.43 -5.60
C GLY A 57 1.17 -6.29 -6.29
N ARG A 58 1.73 -6.52 -7.47
CA ARG A 58 2.39 -5.49 -8.29
C ARG A 58 1.44 -4.36 -8.66
N PHE A 59 0.20 -4.69 -9.01
CA PHE A 59 -0.84 -3.72 -9.34
C PHE A 59 -1.18 -2.83 -8.13
N LEU A 60 -1.37 -3.41 -6.94
CA LEU A 60 -1.59 -2.66 -5.69
C LEU A 60 -0.44 -1.68 -5.42
N ARG A 61 0.81 -2.13 -5.53
CA ARG A 61 1.99 -1.28 -5.34
C ARG A 61 2.02 -0.10 -6.31
N VAL A 62 1.74 -0.34 -7.59
CA VAL A 62 1.72 0.71 -8.62
C VAL A 62 0.62 1.73 -8.34
N LEU A 63 -0.60 1.28 -7.95
CA LEU A 63 -1.69 2.18 -7.62
C LEU A 63 -1.38 3.04 -6.39
N ILE A 64 -0.81 2.46 -5.33
CA ILE A 64 -0.36 3.21 -4.14
C ILE A 64 0.62 4.32 -4.56
N ALA A 65 1.64 3.98 -5.34
CA ALA A 65 2.66 4.95 -5.75
C ALA A 65 2.08 6.05 -6.66
N THR A 66 1.24 5.70 -7.63
CA THR A 66 0.66 6.66 -8.59
C THR A 66 -0.41 7.55 -7.97
N SER A 67 -1.23 7.03 -7.05
CA SER A 67 -2.21 7.82 -6.28
C SER A 67 -1.57 8.67 -5.19
N LYS A 68 -0.29 8.41 -4.88
CA LYS A 68 0.47 9.04 -3.77
C LYS A 68 -0.20 8.81 -2.42
N ALA A 69 -0.78 7.62 -2.23
CA ALA A 69 -1.51 7.28 -1.02
C ALA A 69 -0.63 7.43 0.23
N LYS A 70 -1.23 7.93 1.30
CA LYS A 70 -0.60 8.20 2.59
C LYS A 70 -1.20 7.40 3.73
N ARG A 71 -2.46 7.06 3.61
CA ARG A 71 -3.20 6.40 4.68
C ARG A 71 -4.05 5.26 4.11
N ALA A 72 -3.47 4.08 4.10
CA ALA A 72 -4.11 2.89 3.56
C ALA A 72 -4.78 2.05 4.67
N LEU A 73 -5.85 1.36 4.28
CA LEU A 73 -6.54 0.35 5.07
C LEU A 73 -6.64 -0.94 4.26
N GLU A 74 -6.34 -2.07 4.88
CA GLU A 74 -6.60 -3.40 4.34
C GLU A 74 -7.51 -4.19 5.27
N ILE A 75 -8.52 -4.86 4.72
CA ILE A 75 -9.43 -5.74 5.44
C ILE A 75 -9.27 -7.15 4.86
N GLY A 76 -8.69 -8.06 5.66
CA GLY A 76 -8.29 -9.39 5.23
C GLY A 76 -6.83 -9.44 4.78
N GLY A 77 -5.91 -9.45 5.75
CA GLY A 77 -4.47 -9.43 5.49
C GLY A 77 -3.84 -10.82 5.31
N ALA A 78 -4.56 -11.90 5.71
CA ALA A 78 -4.09 -13.27 5.70
C ALA A 78 -2.66 -13.41 6.26
N SER A 79 -1.71 -13.94 5.48
CA SER A 79 -0.29 -14.05 5.84
C SER A 79 0.55 -12.79 5.56
N GLY A 80 -0.07 -11.71 5.03
CA GLY A 80 0.57 -10.42 4.79
C GLY A 80 1.18 -10.23 3.40
N TYR A 81 0.85 -11.07 2.43
CA TYR A 81 1.39 -10.96 1.08
C TYR A 81 1.01 -9.63 0.42
N SER A 82 -0.28 -9.30 0.39
CA SER A 82 -0.81 -8.02 -0.11
C SER A 82 -0.33 -6.84 0.74
N ALA A 83 -0.35 -6.97 2.08
CA ALA A 83 0.15 -5.94 2.99
C ALA A 83 1.60 -5.55 2.72
N ILE A 84 2.47 -6.51 2.35
CA ILE A 84 3.86 -6.24 1.97
C ILE A 84 3.93 -5.46 0.65
N TRP A 85 3.16 -5.83 -0.37
CA TRP A 85 3.12 -5.10 -1.64
C TRP A 85 2.61 -3.65 -1.47
N ILE A 86 1.54 -3.48 -0.69
CA ILE A 86 1.00 -2.16 -0.31
C ILE A 86 2.06 -1.37 0.46
N GLY A 87 2.68 -1.99 1.47
CA GLY A 87 3.74 -1.38 2.28
C GLY A 87 4.96 -0.93 1.48
N MET A 88 5.36 -1.69 0.45
CA MET A 88 6.40 -1.25 -0.49
C MET A 88 6.02 0.03 -1.24
N GLY A 89 4.77 0.14 -1.69
CA GLY A 89 4.27 1.35 -2.33
C GLY A 89 4.21 2.54 -1.36
N LEU A 90 3.75 2.30 -0.12
CA LEU A 90 3.65 3.32 0.93
C LEU A 90 5.02 3.81 1.41
N ARG A 91 6.05 2.98 1.37
CA ARG A 91 7.42 3.42 1.63
C ARG A 91 7.85 4.52 0.67
N GLU A 92 7.55 4.40 -0.61
CA GLU A 92 7.86 5.41 -1.63
C GLU A 92 7.06 6.70 -1.43
N THR A 93 5.82 6.58 -0.95
CA THR A 93 4.98 7.76 -0.74
C THR A 93 5.15 8.38 0.66
N GLY A 94 5.78 7.68 1.60
CA GLY A 94 5.86 8.09 3.02
C GLY A 94 4.52 7.97 3.74
N GLY A 95 3.70 6.97 3.34
CA GLY A 95 2.41 6.64 3.95
C GLY A 95 2.49 5.48 4.93
N THR A 96 1.32 5.10 5.48
CA THR A 96 1.17 3.97 6.43
C THR A 96 -0.04 3.11 6.09
N LEU A 97 0.00 1.84 6.49
CA LEU A 97 -1.08 0.86 6.34
C LEU A 97 -1.58 0.40 7.71
N VAL A 98 -2.89 0.34 7.87
CA VAL A 98 -3.53 -0.50 8.89
C VAL A 98 -4.10 -1.72 8.17
N THR A 99 -3.65 -2.93 8.54
CA THR A 99 -4.18 -4.19 8.01
C THR A 99 -4.86 -4.98 9.11
N MET A 100 -6.03 -5.54 8.81
CA MET A 100 -6.85 -6.31 9.74
C MET A 100 -6.93 -7.76 9.29
N GLU A 101 -6.67 -8.68 10.22
CA GLU A 101 -6.80 -10.11 9.98
C GLU A 101 -7.60 -10.77 11.11
N TYR A 102 -8.67 -11.48 10.73
CA TYR A 102 -9.61 -12.08 11.67
C TYR A 102 -9.01 -13.25 12.45
N ASP A 103 -8.27 -14.13 11.79
CA ASP A 103 -7.65 -15.30 12.40
C ASP A 103 -6.41 -14.90 13.20
N PRO A 104 -6.36 -15.16 14.52
CA PRO A 104 -5.24 -14.71 15.35
C PRO A 104 -3.91 -15.39 15.01
N VAL A 105 -3.94 -16.62 14.45
CA VAL A 105 -2.72 -17.32 14.04
C VAL A 105 -2.15 -16.66 12.79
N ARG A 106 -3.00 -16.33 11.82
CA ARG A 106 -2.61 -15.61 10.59
C ARG A 106 -2.18 -14.19 10.89
N ALA A 107 -2.87 -13.49 11.77
CA ALA A 107 -2.48 -12.14 12.18
C ALA A 107 -1.07 -12.11 12.79
N LYS A 108 -0.72 -13.14 13.58
CA LYS A 108 0.64 -13.30 14.09
C LYS A 108 1.64 -13.57 12.97
N GLU A 109 1.34 -14.49 12.06
CA GLU A 109 2.17 -14.77 10.89
C GLU A 109 2.36 -13.52 10.02
N LEU A 110 1.29 -12.76 9.77
CA LEU A 110 1.31 -11.48 9.06
C LEU A 110 2.30 -10.51 9.73
N ALA A 111 2.20 -10.32 11.05
CA ALA A 111 3.10 -9.43 11.78
C ALA A 111 4.57 -9.87 11.69
N GLU A 112 4.83 -11.18 11.76
CA GLU A 112 6.18 -11.74 11.59
C GLU A 112 6.71 -11.52 10.16
N ASN A 113 5.88 -11.72 9.13
CA ASN A 113 6.24 -11.49 7.74
C ASN A 113 6.49 -10.00 7.43
N VAL A 114 5.66 -9.10 7.94
CA VAL A 114 5.86 -7.65 7.88
C VAL A 114 7.19 -7.25 8.51
N LYS A 115 7.50 -7.80 9.69
CA LYS A 115 8.79 -7.57 10.36
C LYS A 115 9.98 -8.09 9.54
N ARG A 116 9.88 -9.30 8.99
CA ARG A 116 10.94 -9.89 8.12
C ARG A 116 11.14 -9.08 6.85
N ALA A 117 10.07 -8.48 6.31
CA ALA A 117 10.12 -7.57 5.17
C ALA A 117 10.67 -6.18 5.52
N GLY A 118 10.92 -5.88 6.81
CA GLY A 118 11.39 -4.58 7.27
C GLY A 118 10.36 -3.47 7.06
N LEU A 119 9.07 -3.76 7.27
CA LEU A 119 7.94 -2.86 7.04
C LEU A 119 7.18 -2.51 8.33
N SER A 120 7.71 -2.85 9.51
CA SER A 120 7.02 -2.65 10.79
C SER A 120 6.79 -1.18 11.17
N ASP A 121 7.52 -0.27 10.57
CA ASP A 121 7.37 1.19 10.70
C ASP A 121 6.24 1.76 9.81
N ILE A 122 5.80 0.98 8.81
CA ILE A 122 4.80 1.37 7.81
C ILE A 122 3.48 0.63 8.03
N VAL A 123 3.54 -0.66 8.40
CA VAL A 123 2.38 -1.56 8.48
C VAL A 123 2.04 -1.87 9.93
N THR A 124 0.85 -1.45 10.35
CA THR A 124 0.25 -1.79 11.64
C THR A 124 -0.73 -2.94 11.47
N VAL A 125 -0.51 -4.04 12.18
CA VAL A 125 -1.39 -5.23 12.14
C VAL A 125 -2.39 -5.16 13.29
N VAL A 126 -3.68 -5.31 12.97
CA VAL A 126 -4.80 -5.35 13.93
C VAL A 126 -5.44 -6.74 13.86
N PRO A 127 -5.20 -7.60 14.85
CA PRO A 127 -5.82 -8.93 14.90
C PRO A 127 -7.28 -8.84 15.34
N GLY A 128 -8.15 -9.67 14.75
CA GLY A 128 -9.54 -9.85 15.15
C GLY A 128 -10.57 -9.32 14.18
N ASP A 129 -11.81 -9.16 14.70
CA ASP A 129 -12.97 -8.80 13.86
C ASP A 129 -12.89 -7.35 13.37
N ALA A 130 -12.80 -7.19 12.06
CA ALA A 130 -12.77 -5.87 11.42
C ALA A 130 -14.06 -5.07 11.71
N PHE A 131 -15.21 -5.70 11.89
CA PHE A 131 -16.45 -5.00 12.26
C PHE A 131 -16.36 -4.35 13.63
N ALA A 132 -15.61 -4.93 14.56
CA ALA A 132 -15.38 -4.35 15.88
C ALA A 132 -14.30 -3.25 15.84
N HIS A 133 -13.28 -3.41 15.00
CA HIS A 133 -12.13 -2.49 14.96
C HIS A 133 -12.36 -1.27 14.06
N LEU A 134 -13.05 -1.40 12.92
CA LEU A 134 -13.30 -0.28 12.01
C LEU A 134 -13.88 0.97 12.70
N PRO A 135 -14.89 0.87 13.62
CA PRO A 135 -15.41 2.04 14.31
C PRO A 135 -14.41 2.74 15.23
N THR A 136 -13.38 2.02 15.71
CA THR A 136 -12.40 2.57 16.66
C THR A 136 -11.23 3.31 15.95
N LEU A 137 -11.05 3.09 14.65
CA LEU A 137 -10.04 3.81 13.90
C LEU A 137 -10.41 5.30 13.79
N SER A 138 -9.45 6.17 13.86
CA SER A 138 -9.65 7.62 13.68
C SER A 138 -9.30 8.07 12.26
N GLY A 139 -9.83 9.20 11.80
CA GLY A 139 -9.51 9.84 10.53
C GLY A 139 -10.06 9.12 9.29
N SER A 140 -9.64 9.54 8.11
CA SER A 140 -10.03 9.04 6.79
C SER A 140 -8.92 8.20 6.14
N PHE A 141 -9.23 7.60 5.00
CA PHE A 141 -8.31 6.79 4.21
C PHE A 141 -8.32 7.28 2.77
N ASP A 142 -7.18 7.29 2.15
CA ASP A 142 -7.01 7.60 0.72
C ASP A 142 -6.82 6.36 -0.16
N PHE A 143 -6.59 5.20 0.49
CA PHE A 143 -6.51 3.91 -0.20
C PHE A 143 -7.10 2.80 0.68
N VAL A 144 -8.01 2.00 0.13
CA VAL A 144 -8.63 0.86 0.82
C VAL A 144 -8.53 -0.37 -0.05
N PHE A 145 -8.07 -1.48 0.52
CA PHE A 145 -8.07 -2.80 -0.10
C PHE A 145 -8.90 -3.78 0.72
N LEU A 146 -9.93 -4.36 0.08
CA LEU A 146 -10.85 -5.31 0.69
C LEU A 146 -10.64 -6.69 0.07
N ASP A 147 -10.19 -7.64 0.89
CA ASP A 147 -10.04 -9.05 0.53
C ASP A 147 -10.42 -9.99 1.69
N ALA A 148 -11.65 -9.85 2.16
CA ALA A 148 -12.22 -10.62 3.25
C ALA A 148 -13.31 -11.59 2.76
N TRP A 149 -14.24 -12.00 3.63
CA TRP A 149 -15.41 -12.80 3.26
C TRP A 149 -16.35 -12.05 2.31
N LYS A 150 -16.60 -12.63 1.15
CA LYS A 150 -17.25 -11.97 0.02
C LYS A 150 -18.68 -11.50 0.33
N LYS A 151 -19.43 -12.26 1.14
CA LYS A 151 -20.78 -11.91 1.60
C LYS A 151 -20.84 -10.62 2.44
N ASP A 152 -19.72 -10.20 3.00
CA ASP A 152 -19.63 -9.02 3.86
C ASP A 152 -19.08 -7.78 3.13
N TYR A 153 -18.76 -7.87 1.83
CA TYR A 153 -18.13 -6.78 1.06
C TYR A 153 -18.95 -5.49 1.05
N LYS A 154 -20.27 -5.60 0.82
CA LYS A 154 -21.17 -4.45 0.85
C LYS A 154 -21.16 -3.76 2.21
N ARG A 155 -21.24 -4.55 3.29
CA ARG A 155 -21.22 -4.02 4.66
C ARG A 155 -19.90 -3.34 4.99
N PHE A 156 -18.76 -3.93 4.61
CA PHE A 156 -17.45 -3.28 4.75
C PHE A 156 -17.38 -1.97 3.96
N PHE A 157 -17.85 -1.97 2.73
CA PHE A 157 -17.90 -0.77 1.92
C PHE A 157 -18.73 0.34 2.61
N GLU A 158 -19.93 0.03 3.07
CA GLU A 158 -20.83 0.98 3.74
C GLU A 158 -20.19 1.58 5.02
N MET A 159 -19.41 0.80 5.75
CA MET A 159 -18.69 1.28 6.94
C MET A 159 -17.49 2.16 6.62
N VAL A 160 -16.79 1.88 5.53
CA VAL A 160 -15.53 2.56 5.17
C VAL A 160 -15.76 3.77 4.27
N TYR A 161 -16.75 3.70 3.36
CA TYR A 161 -17.01 4.74 2.36
C TYR A 161 -17.16 6.17 2.94
N PRO A 162 -17.86 6.40 4.08
CA PRO A 162 -17.95 7.74 4.69
C PRO A 162 -16.59 8.34 5.06
N ARG A 163 -15.59 7.48 5.22
CA ARG A 163 -14.22 7.81 5.61
C ARG A 163 -13.21 7.71 4.47
N LEU A 164 -13.67 7.39 3.25
CA LEU A 164 -12.82 7.42 2.06
C LEU A 164 -12.66 8.88 1.62
N ASP A 165 -11.43 9.34 1.49
CA ASP A 165 -11.14 10.72 1.06
C ASP A 165 -11.65 11.01 -0.36
N PRO A 166 -11.98 12.27 -0.69
CA PRO A 166 -12.16 12.68 -2.08
C PRO A 166 -10.90 12.29 -2.90
N ARG A 167 -11.13 11.66 -4.06
CA ARG A 167 -10.09 11.04 -4.92
C ARG A 167 -9.42 9.79 -4.32
N GLY A 168 -9.82 9.36 -3.13
CA GLY A 168 -9.40 8.10 -2.53
C GLY A 168 -9.87 6.90 -3.33
N LEU A 169 -9.11 5.81 -3.26
CA LEU A 169 -9.37 4.57 -3.98
C LEU A 169 -9.91 3.50 -3.02
N PHE A 170 -10.99 2.85 -3.43
CA PHE A 170 -11.50 1.64 -2.79
C PHE A 170 -11.39 0.48 -3.77
N LEU A 171 -10.59 -0.51 -3.43
CA LEU A 171 -10.38 -1.71 -4.22
C LEU A 171 -11.01 -2.91 -3.52
N ALA A 172 -11.61 -3.81 -4.31
CA ALA A 172 -12.10 -5.08 -3.80
C ALA A 172 -11.63 -6.23 -4.70
N HIS A 173 -11.12 -7.29 -4.08
CA HIS A 173 -10.53 -8.44 -4.76
C HIS A 173 -11.56 -9.52 -5.11
N ASN A 174 -11.19 -10.46 -5.97
CA ASN A 174 -12.00 -11.61 -6.42
C ASN A 174 -13.32 -11.26 -7.15
N VAL A 175 -13.46 -10.06 -7.67
CA VAL A 175 -14.73 -9.59 -8.27
C VAL A 175 -15.08 -10.26 -9.60
N VAL A 176 -14.16 -11.04 -10.17
CA VAL A 176 -14.38 -11.85 -11.37
C VAL A 176 -14.69 -13.29 -10.99
N ASN A 177 -13.76 -13.97 -10.32
CA ASN A 177 -13.90 -15.41 -10.00
C ASN A 177 -14.93 -15.71 -8.89
N LYS A 178 -15.24 -14.71 -8.02
CA LYS A 178 -16.24 -14.82 -6.93
C LYS A 178 -17.43 -13.88 -7.10
N ARG A 179 -17.68 -13.41 -8.32
CA ARG A 179 -18.72 -12.41 -8.63
C ARG A 179 -20.09 -12.75 -8.04
N ASN A 180 -20.47 -14.02 -8.06
CA ASN A 180 -21.78 -14.48 -7.59
C ASN A 180 -21.94 -14.37 -6.05
N GLU A 181 -20.83 -14.30 -5.31
CA GLU A 181 -20.85 -14.20 -3.86
C GLU A 181 -20.96 -12.75 -3.35
N MET A 182 -20.83 -11.74 -4.25
CA MET A 182 -20.77 -10.31 -3.90
C MET A 182 -21.58 -9.42 -4.87
N GLY A 183 -22.63 -9.95 -5.46
CA GLY A 183 -23.43 -9.22 -6.47
C GLY A 183 -24.02 -7.92 -5.93
N ASP A 184 -24.48 -7.90 -4.68
CA ASP A 184 -25.02 -6.72 -4.00
C ASP A 184 -23.96 -5.61 -3.79
N PHE A 185 -22.72 -5.99 -3.47
CA PHE A 185 -21.58 -5.05 -3.40
C PHE A 185 -21.29 -4.45 -4.79
N LEU A 186 -21.19 -5.29 -5.81
CA LEU A 186 -20.89 -4.83 -7.17
C LEU A 186 -21.98 -3.90 -7.70
N ASP A 187 -23.25 -4.19 -7.43
CA ASP A 187 -24.36 -3.32 -7.78
C ASP A 187 -24.23 -1.92 -7.14
N VAL A 188 -23.79 -1.88 -5.88
CA VAL A 188 -23.57 -0.60 -5.18
C VAL A 188 -22.42 0.17 -5.82
N VAL A 189 -21.22 -0.40 -5.93
CA VAL A 189 -20.05 0.36 -6.37
C VAL A 189 -20.10 0.75 -7.85
N LEU A 190 -20.73 -0.06 -8.70
CA LEU A 190 -20.86 0.22 -10.13
C LEU A 190 -21.93 1.29 -10.44
N LYS A 191 -22.93 1.44 -9.57
CA LYS A 191 -24.05 2.39 -9.76
C LYS A 191 -23.94 3.62 -8.85
N HIS A 192 -22.94 3.70 -7.98
CA HIS A 192 -22.80 4.77 -7.00
C HIS A 192 -22.50 6.12 -7.67
N PRO A 193 -23.34 7.18 -7.42
CA PRO A 193 -23.21 8.45 -8.17
C PRO A 193 -21.94 9.25 -7.87
N ALA A 194 -21.27 8.97 -6.75
CA ALA A 194 -20.04 9.62 -6.34
C ALA A 194 -18.80 8.72 -6.47
N LEU A 195 -18.88 7.62 -7.23
CA LEU A 195 -17.74 6.76 -7.55
C LEU A 195 -17.55 6.64 -9.06
N TRP A 196 -16.30 6.64 -9.49
CA TRP A 196 -15.90 6.10 -10.78
C TRP A 196 -15.33 4.72 -10.55
N THR A 197 -16.03 3.71 -11.05
CA THR A 197 -15.69 2.31 -10.81
C THR A 197 -15.41 1.59 -12.11
N THR A 198 -14.32 0.84 -12.15
CA THR A 198 -14.01 -0.12 -13.21
C THR A 198 -13.59 -1.45 -12.62
N ILE A 199 -13.71 -2.52 -13.41
CA ILE A 199 -13.17 -3.84 -13.07
C ILE A 199 -11.94 -4.05 -13.94
N VAL A 200 -10.86 -4.44 -13.30
CA VAL A 200 -9.58 -4.78 -13.93
C VAL A 200 -9.20 -6.23 -13.57
N SER A 201 -8.42 -6.87 -14.40
CA SER A 201 -7.99 -8.25 -14.18
C SER A 201 -6.47 -8.36 -14.32
N PRO A 202 -5.70 -7.88 -13.32
CA PRO A 202 -4.26 -8.14 -13.28
C PRO A 202 -4.00 -9.65 -13.23
N SER A 203 -4.87 -10.39 -12.52
CA SER A 203 -4.96 -11.84 -12.53
C SER A 203 -6.37 -12.31 -12.93
N GLY A 204 -6.61 -13.63 -12.96
CA GLY A 204 -7.94 -14.21 -13.20
C GLY A 204 -8.96 -13.94 -12.08
N GLU A 205 -8.53 -13.45 -10.92
CA GLU A 205 -9.41 -13.19 -9.77
C GLU A 205 -10.17 -11.87 -9.92
N GLY A 206 -9.53 -10.85 -10.51
CA GLY A 206 -10.09 -9.55 -10.81
C GLY A 206 -10.26 -8.64 -9.59
N MET A 207 -10.13 -7.33 -9.85
CA MET A 207 -10.36 -6.28 -8.86
C MET A 207 -11.36 -5.25 -9.36
N SER A 208 -12.28 -4.78 -8.50
CA SER A 208 -12.93 -3.51 -8.72
C SER A 208 -12.04 -2.39 -8.18
N VAL A 209 -11.91 -1.34 -8.97
CA VAL A 209 -11.20 -0.10 -8.58
C VAL A 209 -12.22 1.02 -8.63
N SER A 210 -12.55 1.58 -7.47
CA SER A 210 -13.52 2.65 -7.31
C SER A 210 -12.82 3.89 -6.78
N MET A 211 -12.90 5.00 -7.49
CA MET A 211 -12.39 6.29 -7.03
C MET A 211 -13.54 7.18 -6.56
N ARG A 212 -13.44 7.73 -5.35
CA ARG A 212 -14.41 8.72 -4.87
C ARG A 212 -14.19 10.06 -5.57
N VAL A 213 -15.24 10.59 -6.25
CA VAL A 213 -15.13 11.83 -7.04
C VAL A 213 -15.38 13.10 -6.20
N LYS A 214 -16.15 12.98 -5.12
CA LYS A 214 -16.52 14.11 -4.24
C LYS A 214 -16.51 13.68 -2.79
#